data_4957c28e5516d07ef31c4578bb9a271c
#
_entry.id   4957c28e5516d07ef31c4578bb9a271c
#
_cell.length_a   1.000
_cell.length_b   1.000
_cell.length_c   1.000
_cell.angle_alpha   90.00
_cell.angle_beta   90.00
_cell.angle_gamma   90.00
#
_symmetry.space_group_name_H-M   'P 1'
#
loop_
_entity.id
_entity.type
_entity.pdbx_description
1 polymer ?
#
loop_
_entity_poly.entity_id
_entity_poly.type
_entity_poly.pdbx_seq_one_letter_code
_entity_poly.pdbx_strand_id
1 'polypeptide(L)'
;MSESYAKGETTPPLIEQTIGDFFDAMVARQPHALALSSRHEGQRYTYRELQVASNQLASALLKSGLAPGDRIGIWSHNNTAWMLMQLATAKAGLILVNINPAYRTAEVEYALNKVGCKALVTMPRF
;
A
#
# COMPACT_ATOMS: atom_id res chain seq x y z
N MET A 1 -33.66 -25.22 -14.17
CA MET A 1 -32.76 -24.03 -14.33
C MET A 1 -31.39 -24.41 -13.81
N SER A 2 -30.36 -24.30 -14.63
CA SER A 2 -29.00 -24.48 -14.16
C SER A 2 -28.63 -23.26 -13.30
N GLU A 3 -28.24 -23.51 -12.06
CA GLU A 3 -27.72 -22.43 -11.22
C GLU A 3 -26.46 -21.83 -11.87
N SER A 4 -26.40 -20.51 -11.95
CA SER A 4 -25.22 -19.79 -12.45
C SER A 4 -24.15 -19.76 -11.36
N TYR A 5 -23.59 -20.93 -11.07
CA TYR A 5 -22.55 -21.10 -10.04
C TYR A 5 -21.29 -21.69 -10.66
N ALA A 6 -20.18 -20.99 -10.45
CA ALA A 6 -18.85 -21.48 -10.82
C ALA A 6 -17.96 -21.50 -9.57
N LYS A 7 -17.37 -22.63 -9.26
CA LYS A 7 -16.42 -22.79 -8.17
C LYS A 7 -15.04 -23.06 -8.75
N GLY A 8 -14.07 -22.23 -8.37
CA GLY A 8 -12.66 -22.47 -8.69
C GLY A 8 -12.07 -23.63 -7.88
N GLU A 9 -10.84 -23.99 -8.21
CA GLU A 9 -10.07 -24.97 -7.43
C GLU A 9 -9.83 -24.46 -6.00
N THR A 10 -9.83 -25.37 -5.03
CA THR A 10 -9.63 -25.06 -3.61
C THR A 10 -8.20 -25.38 -3.13
N THR A 11 -7.34 -25.80 -4.05
CA THR A 11 -5.92 -26.14 -3.77
C THR A 11 -5.02 -25.39 -4.74
N PRO A 12 -4.05 -24.59 -4.25
CA PRO A 12 -3.79 -24.28 -2.84
C PRO A 12 -4.90 -23.43 -2.20
N PRO A 13 -5.10 -23.50 -0.87
CA PRO A 13 -6.11 -22.72 -0.19
C PRO A 13 -5.80 -21.21 -0.25
N LEU A 14 -6.84 -20.39 -0.18
CA LEU A 14 -6.67 -18.93 -0.06
C LEU A 14 -5.95 -18.58 1.24
N ILE A 15 -5.15 -17.52 1.19
CA ILE A 15 -4.46 -16.98 2.37
C ILE A 15 -5.45 -16.05 3.09
N GLU A 16 -5.88 -16.45 4.29
CA GLU A 16 -6.80 -15.68 5.13
C GLU A 16 -6.03 -14.86 6.17
N GLN A 17 -5.17 -13.98 5.69
CA GLN A 17 -4.36 -13.08 6.52
C GLN A 17 -4.45 -11.66 5.98
N THR A 18 -4.26 -10.67 6.85
CA THR A 18 -4.07 -9.29 6.40
C THR A 18 -2.73 -9.15 5.68
N ILE A 19 -2.61 -8.15 4.82
CA ILE A 19 -1.33 -7.85 4.12
C ILE A 19 -0.22 -7.57 5.16
N GLY A 20 -0.55 -6.84 6.24
CA GLY A 20 0.40 -6.52 7.30
C GLY A 20 0.92 -7.76 8.01
N ASP A 21 0.03 -8.67 8.43
CA ASP A 21 0.39 -9.91 9.14
C ASP A 21 1.18 -10.85 8.23
N PHE A 22 0.76 -10.99 6.97
CA PHE A 22 1.48 -11.81 6.00
C PHE A 22 2.90 -11.29 5.75
N PHE A 23 3.05 -9.96 5.59
CA PHE A 23 4.35 -9.34 5.43
C PHE A 23 5.24 -9.55 6.66
N ASP A 24 4.72 -9.35 7.87
CA ASP A 24 5.48 -9.54 9.11
C ASP A 24 5.90 -11.01 9.31
N ALA A 25 5.06 -11.96 8.91
CA ALA A 25 5.44 -13.39 8.89
C ALA A 25 6.59 -13.66 7.90
N MET A 26 6.60 -13.01 6.73
CA MET A 26 7.72 -13.12 5.78
C MET A 26 9.01 -12.52 6.34
N VAL A 27 8.92 -11.38 7.03
CA VAL A 27 10.08 -10.78 7.72
C VAL A 27 10.67 -11.72 8.75
N ALA A 28 9.83 -12.38 9.55
CA ALA A 28 10.29 -13.35 10.54
C ALA A 28 11.05 -14.53 9.90
N ARG A 29 10.63 -14.97 8.73
CA ARG A 29 11.24 -16.10 8.00
C ARG A 29 12.57 -15.74 7.33
N GLN A 30 12.70 -14.54 6.78
CA GLN A 30 13.88 -14.14 5.99
C GLN A 30 14.22 -12.64 6.14
N PRO A 31 14.56 -12.19 7.36
CA PRO A 31 14.72 -10.77 7.66
C PRO A 31 15.81 -10.07 6.83
N HIS A 32 16.85 -10.80 6.47
CA HIS A 32 18.02 -10.26 5.77
C HIS A 32 17.98 -10.43 4.24
N ALA A 33 16.97 -11.12 3.70
CA ALA A 33 16.80 -11.22 2.27
C ALA A 33 16.38 -9.87 1.67
N LEU A 34 16.78 -9.63 0.42
CA LEU A 34 16.38 -8.45 -0.34
C LEU A 34 14.88 -8.49 -0.62
N ALA A 35 14.15 -7.48 -0.15
CA ALA A 35 12.71 -7.34 -0.34
C ALA A 35 12.33 -6.33 -1.43
N LEU A 36 13.08 -5.24 -1.54
CA LEU A 36 12.81 -4.17 -2.49
C LEU A 36 14.11 -3.63 -3.08
N SER A 37 14.13 -3.45 -4.38
CA SER A 37 15.21 -2.78 -5.10
C SER A 37 14.63 -1.79 -6.09
N SER A 38 14.95 -0.51 -5.92
CA SER A 38 14.59 0.56 -6.84
C SER A 38 15.87 1.06 -7.52
N ARG A 39 16.10 0.59 -8.74
CA ARG A 39 17.35 0.88 -9.46
C ARG A 39 17.50 2.38 -9.78
N HIS A 40 16.43 3.03 -10.19
CA HIS A 40 16.45 4.46 -10.59
C HIS A 40 16.61 5.38 -9.38
N GLU A 41 16.25 4.93 -8.17
CA GLU A 41 16.46 5.67 -6.92
C GLU A 41 17.76 5.27 -6.21
N GLY A 42 18.43 4.20 -6.65
CA GLY A 42 19.59 3.63 -5.98
C GLY A 42 19.28 3.05 -4.60
N GLN A 43 18.02 2.67 -4.34
CA GLN A 43 17.57 2.22 -3.03
C GLN A 43 17.35 0.71 -2.99
N ARG A 44 17.72 0.10 -1.87
CA ARG A 44 17.54 -1.32 -1.59
C ARG A 44 17.11 -1.49 -0.13
N TYR A 45 16.17 -2.38 0.10
CA TYR A 45 15.69 -2.73 1.44
C TYR A 45 15.66 -4.23 1.62
N THR A 46 16.20 -4.72 2.72
CA THR A 46 15.89 -6.06 3.23
C THR A 46 14.45 -6.09 3.77
N TYR A 47 13.91 -7.28 4.01
CA TYR A 47 12.59 -7.43 4.63
C TYR A 47 12.53 -6.70 5.98
N ARG A 48 13.57 -6.81 6.80
CA ARG A 48 13.63 -6.12 8.11
C ARG A 48 13.65 -4.61 7.97
N GLU A 49 14.46 -4.06 7.07
CA GLU A 49 14.55 -2.62 6.84
C GLU A 49 13.22 -2.06 6.31
N LEU A 50 12.58 -2.78 5.39
CA LEU A 50 11.28 -2.40 4.85
C LEU A 50 10.18 -2.45 5.94
N GLN A 51 10.23 -3.43 6.85
CA GLN A 51 9.34 -3.50 8.00
C GLN A 51 9.49 -2.30 8.92
N VAL A 52 10.72 -1.97 9.30
CA VAL A 52 11.00 -0.83 10.18
C VAL A 52 10.48 0.47 9.55
N ALA A 53 10.82 0.71 8.29
CA ALA A 53 10.39 1.91 7.57
C ALA A 53 8.86 1.99 7.44
N SER A 54 8.19 0.89 7.09
CA SER A 54 6.73 0.87 6.97
C SER A 54 6.02 1.02 8.32
N ASN A 55 6.56 0.48 9.41
CA ASN A 55 6.02 0.67 10.76
C ASN A 55 6.14 2.12 11.23
N GLN A 56 7.28 2.76 10.97
CA GLN A 56 7.48 4.18 11.28
C GLN A 56 6.49 5.06 10.50
N LEU A 57 6.32 4.79 9.20
CA LEU A 57 5.38 5.53 8.37
C LEU A 57 3.93 5.30 8.82
N ALA A 58 3.53 4.07 9.15
CA ALA A 58 2.21 3.76 9.68
C ALA A 58 1.91 4.56 10.97
N SER A 59 2.88 4.59 11.89
CA SER A 59 2.76 5.38 13.12
C SER A 59 2.64 6.89 12.84
N ALA A 60 3.41 7.40 11.88
CA ALA A 60 3.36 8.82 11.49
C ALA A 60 2.00 9.19 10.88
N LEU A 61 1.45 8.33 10.01
CA LEU A 61 0.13 8.54 9.41
C LEU A 61 -0.98 8.59 10.47
N LEU A 62 -0.97 7.68 11.45
CA LEU A 62 -1.94 7.71 12.55
C LEU A 62 -1.76 8.95 13.44
N LYS A 63 -0.53 9.35 13.73
CA LYS A 63 -0.23 10.57 14.51
C LYS A 63 -0.62 11.86 13.77
N SER A 64 -0.70 11.84 12.45
CA SER A 64 -1.16 13.00 11.66
C SER A 64 -2.68 13.25 11.75
N GLY A 65 -3.42 12.39 12.46
CA GLY A 65 -4.86 12.51 12.64
C GLY A 65 -5.70 11.60 11.75
N LEU A 66 -5.06 10.75 10.93
CA LEU A 66 -5.76 9.71 10.17
C LEU A 66 -6.18 8.57 11.11
N ALA A 67 -7.38 8.05 10.91
CA ALA A 67 -7.93 6.94 11.68
C ALA A 67 -8.15 5.70 10.78
N PRO A 68 -8.15 4.47 11.34
CA PRO A 68 -8.49 3.27 10.57
C PRO A 68 -9.80 3.46 9.78
N GLY A 69 -9.80 3.02 8.52
CA GLY A 69 -10.89 3.23 7.57
C GLY A 69 -10.82 4.54 6.77
N ASP A 70 -9.97 5.47 7.16
CA ASP A 70 -9.74 6.69 6.37
C ASP A 70 -9.05 6.37 5.05
N ARG A 71 -9.37 7.16 4.03
CA ARG A 71 -8.80 7.04 2.68
C ARG A 71 -7.70 8.06 2.47
N ILE A 72 -6.57 7.57 1.97
CA ILE A 72 -5.42 8.38 1.58
C ILE A 72 -5.06 8.10 0.14
N GLY A 73 -5.04 9.15 -0.69
CA GLY A 73 -4.64 9.04 -2.09
C GLY A 73 -3.13 8.97 -2.25
N ILE A 74 -2.67 8.23 -3.24
CA ILE A 74 -1.29 8.31 -3.72
C ILE A 74 -1.30 8.60 -5.22
N TRP A 75 -0.72 9.75 -5.58
CA TRP A 75 -0.57 10.21 -6.95
C TRP A 75 0.91 10.37 -7.28
N SER A 76 1.48 9.35 -7.89
CA SER A 76 2.93 9.22 -8.08
C SER A 76 3.22 8.17 -9.14
N HIS A 77 4.39 8.25 -9.75
CA HIS A 77 4.98 7.13 -10.46
C HIS A 77 5.49 6.07 -9.48
N ASN A 78 5.78 4.86 -9.99
CA ASN A 78 6.32 3.79 -9.17
C ASN A 78 7.68 4.17 -8.58
N ASN A 79 7.78 4.09 -7.26
CA ASN A 79 8.99 4.39 -6.50
C ASN A 79 8.95 3.67 -5.13
N THR A 80 10.02 3.82 -4.37
CA THR A 80 10.15 3.23 -3.03
C THR A 80 9.06 3.73 -2.08
N ALA A 81 8.73 5.03 -2.14
CA ALA A 81 7.70 5.62 -1.29
C ALA A 81 6.32 5.00 -1.52
N TRP A 82 5.99 4.61 -2.75
CA TRP A 82 4.75 3.89 -3.04
C TRP A 82 4.67 2.56 -2.31
N MET A 83 5.75 1.75 -2.34
CA MET A 83 5.79 0.48 -1.62
C MET A 83 5.68 0.66 -0.12
N LEU A 84 6.36 1.67 0.44
CA LEU A 84 6.24 2.01 1.86
C LEU A 84 4.80 2.42 2.22
N MET A 85 4.16 3.24 1.40
CA MET A 85 2.75 3.63 1.61
C MET A 85 1.81 2.43 1.55
N GLN A 86 2.01 1.51 0.61
CA GLN A 86 1.23 0.28 0.48
C GLN A 86 1.25 -0.54 1.79
N LEU A 87 2.45 -0.77 2.33
CA LEU A 87 2.61 -1.54 3.56
C LEU A 87 2.15 -0.76 4.79
N ALA A 88 2.48 0.52 4.88
CA ALA A 88 2.14 1.37 6.02
C ALA A 88 0.62 1.54 6.17
N THR A 89 -0.09 1.81 5.08
CA THR A 89 -1.55 1.95 5.09
C THR A 89 -2.24 0.63 5.45
N ALA A 90 -1.76 -0.49 4.91
CA ALA A 90 -2.27 -1.82 5.26
C ALA A 90 -2.12 -2.12 6.76
N LYS A 91 -0.97 -1.77 7.36
CA LYS A 91 -0.71 -1.95 8.79
C LYS A 91 -1.52 -1.00 9.68
N ALA A 92 -1.73 0.23 9.22
CA ALA A 92 -2.48 1.24 9.96
C ALA A 92 -4.02 1.10 9.83
N GLY A 93 -4.50 0.17 9.01
CA GLY A 93 -5.93 0.02 8.71
C GLY A 93 -6.50 1.13 7.84
N LEU A 94 -5.63 1.85 7.12
CA LEU A 94 -6.03 2.89 6.17
C LEU A 94 -6.33 2.29 4.79
N ILE A 95 -7.11 3.00 3.99
CA ILE A 95 -7.44 2.60 2.62
C ILE A 95 -6.58 3.43 1.66
N LEU A 96 -5.64 2.79 0.99
CA LEU A 96 -4.81 3.43 -0.04
C LEU A 96 -5.58 3.52 -1.36
N VAL A 97 -5.72 4.73 -1.87
CA VAL A 97 -6.39 5.03 -3.15
C VAL A 97 -5.34 5.32 -4.19
N ASN A 98 -5.14 4.39 -5.12
CA ASN A 98 -4.17 4.53 -6.18
C ASN A 98 -4.72 5.43 -7.29
N ILE A 99 -4.04 6.55 -7.55
CA ILE A 99 -4.41 7.52 -8.56
C ILE A 99 -3.44 7.42 -9.73
N ASN A 100 -4.00 7.34 -10.94
CA ASN A 100 -3.20 7.22 -12.14
C ASN A 100 -2.25 8.44 -12.29
N PRO A 101 -0.92 8.23 -12.42
CA PRO A 101 0.03 9.33 -12.56
C PRO A 101 -0.17 10.16 -13.84
N ALA A 102 -0.88 9.65 -14.85
CA ALA A 102 -1.23 10.38 -16.04
C ALA A 102 -2.40 11.36 -15.86
N TYR A 103 -3.14 11.27 -14.75
CA TYR A 103 -4.23 12.19 -14.45
C TYR A 103 -3.72 13.62 -14.28
N ARG A 104 -4.54 14.58 -14.73
CA ARG A 104 -4.35 16.01 -14.48
C ARG A 104 -5.23 16.46 -13.32
N THR A 105 -5.13 17.73 -12.97
CA THR A 105 -5.79 18.31 -11.79
C THR A 105 -7.28 17.96 -11.70
N ALA A 106 -8.02 18.08 -12.80
CA ALA A 106 -9.46 17.81 -12.79
C ALA A 106 -9.82 16.35 -12.49
N GLU A 107 -9.07 15.39 -13.06
CA GLU A 107 -9.30 13.97 -12.80
C GLU A 107 -8.88 13.59 -11.37
N VAL A 108 -7.78 14.17 -10.87
CA VAL A 108 -7.31 13.96 -9.50
C VAL A 108 -8.33 14.52 -8.51
N GLU A 109 -8.81 15.73 -8.72
CA GLU A 109 -9.86 16.36 -7.89
C GLU A 109 -11.11 15.48 -7.84
N TYR A 110 -11.58 15.02 -9.01
CA TYR A 110 -12.72 14.13 -9.08
C TYR A 110 -12.49 12.82 -8.30
N ALA A 111 -11.34 12.17 -8.48
CA ALA A 111 -11.02 10.91 -7.80
C ALA A 111 -10.99 11.08 -6.27
N LEU A 112 -10.29 12.13 -5.78
CA LEU A 112 -10.17 12.41 -4.35
C LEU A 112 -11.53 12.69 -3.70
N ASN A 113 -12.36 13.51 -4.35
CA ASN A 113 -13.69 13.88 -3.85
C ASN A 113 -14.65 12.69 -3.89
N LYS A 114 -14.65 11.91 -4.97
CA LYS A 114 -15.55 10.75 -5.13
C LYS A 114 -15.39 9.72 -4.03
N VAL A 115 -14.15 9.43 -3.62
CA VAL A 115 -13.88 8.43 -2.59
C VAL A 115 -13.68 9.02 -1.20
N GLY A 116 -13.70 10.34 -1.06
CA GLY A 116 -13.54 11.02 0.22
C GLY A 116 -12.15 10.84 0.82
N CYS A 117 -11.09 11.04 0.03
CA CYS A 117 -9.73 11.03 0.54
C CYS A 117 -9.53 12.17 1.55
N LYS A 118 -8.93 11.85 2.70
CA LYS A 118 -8.57 12.84 3.74
C LYS A 118 -7.16 13.41 3.57
N ALA A 119 -6.31 12.72 2.84
CA ALA A 119 -4.95 13.13 2.56
C ALA A 119 -4.51 12.66 1.17
N LEU A 120 -3.49 13.30 0.64
CA LEU A 120 -2.86 12.95 -0.63
C LEU A 120 -1.34 12.93 -0.46
N VAL A 121 -0.73 11.84 -0.90
CA VAL A 121 0.71 11.72 -1.09
C VAL A 121 1.02 11.89 -2.57
N THR A 122 1.95 12.78 -2.89
CA THR A 122 2.32 13.09 -4.27
C THR A 122 3.82 13.34 -4.41
N MET A 123 4.31 13.28 -5.63
CA MET A 123 5.69 13.65 -5.97
C MET A 123 5.83 15.17 -6.12
N PRO A 124 7.04 15.73 -5.86
CA PRO A 124 7.29 17.18 -6.02
C PRO A 124 7.08 17.73 -7.45
N ARG A 125 6.93 16.83 -8.43
CA ARG A 125 6.77 17.20 -9.85
C ARG A 125 5.32 17.28 -10.34
N PHE A 126 4.37 17.01 -9.48
CA PHE A 126 2.94 17.07 -9.80
C PHE A 126 2.30 18.34 -9.26
#